data_cf98f2656fe92a9f6bf2feab29406c00
#
_entry.id   cf98f2656fe92a9f6bf2feab29406c00
#
_cell.length_a   1.000
_cell.length_b   1.000
_cell.length_c   1.000
_cell.angle_alpha   90.00
_cell.angle_beta   90.00
_cell.angle_gamma   90.00
#
_symmetry.space_group_name_H-M   'P 1'
#
loop_
_entity.id
_entity.type
_entity.pdbx_description
1 polymer ?
#
loop_
_entity_poly.entity_id
_entity_poly.type
_entity_poly.pdbx_seq_one_letter_code
_entity_poly.pdbx_strand_id
1 'polypeptide(L)'
;MSRALLALALPFTLFACSPAAEKAEPPLAGATIGGPFTLVDSAGKTVRWSDFQGKYRIVYFGYTYCPDVCPTAMQHLMQGFAQFKKAHPALAKQVVPMFITVDPERDTPERVGEFTRAFSDDLLGLTGTTEQVAQASKAFLITVEKGEPNSAGGYLVNHSTQGYLMGRKGEPMALVPVDANDQGASVKASLEKWVS
;
A
#
# COMPACT_ATOMS: atom_id res chain seq x y z
N MET A 1 -46.49 -13.66 70.26
CA MET A 1 -46.37 -14.45 69.06
C MET A 1 -45.95 -13.51 67.95
N SER A 2 -44.60 -13.33 67.73
CA SER A 2 -44.06 -12.41 66.70
C SER A 2 -43.63 -13.22 65.48
N ARG A 3 -44.23 -12.87 64.39
CA ARG A 3 -43.82 -13.44 63.06
C ARG A 3 -42.74 -12.56 62.43
N ALA A 4 -41.53 -13.07 62.36
CA ALA A 4 -40.43 -12.46 61.59
C ALA A 4 -40.61 -12.75 60.14
N LEU A 5 -40.79 -11.72 59.29
CA LEU A 5 -40.74 -11.81 57.84
C LEU A 5 -39.30 -11.71 57.35
N LEU A 6 -38.78 -12.80 56.82
CA LEU A 6 -37.46 -12.88 56.19
C LEU A 6 -37.58 -12.37 54.75
N ALA A 7 -37.05 -11.21 54.45
CA ALA A 7 -36.99 -10.66 53.09
C ALA A 7 -35.77 -11.24 52.36
N LEU A 8 -36.02 -12.04 51.34
CA LEU A 8 -35.03 -12.63 50.45
C LEU A 8 -34.63 -11.60 49.39
N ALA A 9 -33.45 -10.98 49.51
CA ALA A 9 -32.91 -10.07 48.52
C ALA A 9 -32.20 -10.89 47.40
N LEU A 10 -32.77 -10.93 46.22
CA LEU A 10 -32.10 -11.48 45.02
C LEU A 10 -31.05 -10.47 44.49
N PRO A 11 -29.79 -10.86 44.29
CA PRO A 11 -28.83 -10.00 43.64
C PRO A 11 -29.14 -9.92 42.12
N PHE A 12 -29.45 -8.74 41.63
CA PHE A 12 -29.63 -8.44 40.22
C PHE A 12 -28.25 -8.23 39.58
N THR A 13 -27.70 -9.28 38.92
CA THR A 13 -26.43 -9.16 38.19
C THR A 13 -26.69 -8.46 36.86
N LEU A 14 -26.30 -7.18 36.77
CA LEU A 14 -26.27 -6.42 35.51
C LEU A 14 -25.14 -6.98 34.64
N PHE A 15 -25.50 -7.75 33.62
CA PHE A 15 -24.60 -8.07 32.52
C PHE A 15 -24.36 -6.78 31.71
N ALA A 16 -23.25 -6.11 31.96
CA ALA A 16 -22.76 -5.02 31.12
C ALA A 16 -22.31 -5.63 29.77
N CYS A 17 -23.15 -5.55 28.71
CA CYS A 17 -22.69 -5.72 27.35
C CYS A 17 -21.73 -4.59 27.04
N SER A 18 -20.40 -4.82 27.07
CA SER A 18 -19.44 -3.94 26.45
C SER A 18 -19.72 -3.91 24.94
N PRO A 19 -20.00 -2.74 24.33
CA PRO A 19 -20.10 -2.66 22.88
C PRO A 19 -18.75 -3.10 22.29
N ALA A 20 -18.77 -4.08 21.39
CA ALA A 20 -17.59 -4.43 20.61
C ALA A 20 -17.10 -3.15 19.93
N ALA A 21 -15.84 -2.79 20.11
CA ALA A 21 -15.24 -1.61 19.50
C ALA A 21 -15.50 -1.68 17.98
N GLU A 22 -16.29 -0.76 17.46
CA GLU A 22 -16.62 -0.66 16.06
C GLU A 22 -15.30 -0.48 15.29
N LYS A 23 -14.99 -1.41 14.39
CA LYS A 23 -13.74 -1.39 13.65
C LYS A 23 -13.77 -0.14 12.76
N ALA A 24 -12.83 0.79 12.98
CA ALA A 24 -12.78 2.05 12.25
C ALA A 24 -12.82 1.77 10.74
N GLU A 25 -13.67 2.49 10.03
CA GLU A 25 -13.77 2.38 8.57
C GLU A 25 -12.49 2.97 7.93
N PRO A 26 -11.92 2.29 6.91
CA PRO A 26 -10.75 2.82 6.21
C PRO A 26 -11.06 4.16 5.53
N PRO A 27 -10.15 5.15 5.59
CA PRO A 27 -10.41 6.51 5.10
C PRO A 27 -10.69 6.62 3.60
N LEU A 28 -10.33 5.62 2.80
CA LEU A 28 -10.63 5.56 1.37
C LEU A 28 -11.76 4.57 1.03
N ALA A 29 -12.50 4.07 2.03
CA ALA A 29 -13.62 3.18 1.79
C ALA A 29 -14.65 3.83 0.86
N GLY A 30 -15.09 3.10 -0.17
CA GLY A 30 -16.03 3.60 -1.17
C GLY A 30 -15.43 4.51 -2.24
N ALA A 31 -14.14 4.89 -2.15
CA ALA A 31 -13.49 5.66 -3.20
C ALA A 31 -13.28 4.81 -4.48
N THR A 32 -13.39 5.44 -5.63
CA THR A 32 -13.11 4.81 -6.93
C THR A 32 -11.63 5.00 -7.27
N ILE A 33 -10.76 4.26 -6.57
CA ILE A 33 -9.32 4.26 -6.76
C ILE A 33 -8.85 2.82 -6.93
N GLY A 34 -7.97 2.59 -7.89
CA GLY A 34 -7.50 1.25 -8.24
C GLY A 34 -8.36 0.60 -9.31
N GLY A 35 -7.90 -0.51 -9.83
CA GLY A 35 -8.59 -1.24 -10.89
C GLY A 35 -7.67 -2.27 -11.54
N PRO A 36 -8.22 -3.03 -12.51
CA PRO A 36 -7.45 -4.05 -13.19
C PRO A 36 -6.32 -3.42 -14.01
N PHE A 37 -5.17 -4.04 -13.94
CA PHE A 37 -4.04 -3.80 -14.85
C PHE A 37 -3.43 -5.12 -15.33
N THR A 38 -2.69 -5.05 -16.41
CA THR A 38 -1.79 -6.11 -16.89
C THR A 38 -0.47 -5.47 -17.21
N LEU A 39 0.56 -5.82 -16.45
CA LEU A 39 1.93 -5.29 -16.53
C LEU A 39 2.92 -6.45 -16.64
N VAL A 40 4.21 -6.18 -16.60
CA VAL A 40 5.27 -7.18 -16.54
C VAL A 40 6.19 -6.91 -15.35
N ASP A 41 6.73 -7.98 -14.76
CA ASP A 41 7.73 -7.90 -13.70
C ASP A 41 9.17 -7.78 -14.27
N SER A 42 10.15 -7.75 -13.39
CA SER A 42 11.59 -7.66 -13.75
C SER A 42 12.12 -8.84 -14.57
N ALA A 43 11.41 -9.96 -14.63
CA ALA A 43 11.73 -11.12 -15.46
C ALA A 43 10.96 -11.13 -16.80
N GLY A 44 10.17 -10.06 -17.07
CA GLY A 44 9.31 -10.00 -18.25
C GLY A 44 8.04 -10.86 -18.16
N LYS A 45 7.76 -11.43 -16.98
CA LYS A 45 6.56 -12.24 -16.76
C LYS A 45 5.33 -11.33 -16.63
N THR A 46 4.25 -11.71 -17.30
CA THR A 46 2.96 -11.02 -17.16
C THR A 46 2.42 -11.12 -15.75
N VAL A 47 2.07 -9.97 -15.19
CA VAL A 47 1.48 -9.79 -13.86
C VAL A 47 0.15 -9.05 -13.99
N ARG A 48 -0.91 -9.62 -13.45
CA ARG A 48 -2.26 -9.05 -13.45
C ARG A 48 -2.68 -8.64 -12.06
N TRP A 49 -3.49 -7.61 -11.95
CA TRP A 49 -4.09 -7.21 -10.67
C TRP A 49 -4.80 -8.36 -9.96
N SER A 50 -5.48 -9.22 -10.72
CA SER A 50 -6.18 -10.41 -10.20
C SER A 50 -5.28 -11.45 -9.56
N ASP A 51 -3.99 -11.48 -9.89
CA ASP A 51 -3.03 -12.45 -9.34
C ASP A 51 -2.81 -12.26 -7.83
N PHE A 52 -3.21 -11.10 -7.31
CA PHE A 52 -3.10 -10.75 -5.90
C PHE A 52 -4.42 -10.84 -5.14
N GLN A 53 -5.43 -11.53 -5.68
CA GLN A 53 -6.71 -11.71 -4.98
C GLN A 53 -6.49 -12.38 -3.61
N GLY A 54 -7.12 -11.84 -2.56
CA GLY A 54 -6.94 -12.28 -1.18
C GLY A 54 -5.70 -11.70 -0.47
N LYS A 55 -4.89 -10.87 -1.15
CA LYS A 55 -3.72 -10.18 -0.60
C LYS A 55 -3.98 -8.69 -0.45
N TYR A 56 -3.41 -8.08 0.57
CA TYR A 56 -3.24 -6.62 0.62
C TYR A 56 -2.16 -6.20 -0.37
N ARG A 57 -2.26 -5.02 -0.93
CA ARG A 57 -1.24 -4.44 -1.82
C ARG A 57 -0.88 -3.05 -1.32
N ILE A 58 0.40 -2.75 -1.31
CA ILE A 58 0.87 -1.37 -1.19
C ILE A 58 1.33 -0.96 -2.58
N VAL A 59 0.72 0.06 -3.15
CA VAL A 59 0.98 0.48 -4.53
C VAL A 59 1.58 1.88 -4.52
N TYR A 60 2.75 2.01 -5.12
CA TYR A 60 3.41 3.29 -5.34
C TYR A 60 3.77 3.42 -6.83
N PHE A 61 3.48 4.59 -7.39
CA PHE A 61 3.87 4.95 -8.75
C PHE A 61 5.10 5.85 -8.72
N GLY A 62 6.08 5.58 -9.60
CA GLY A 62 7.32 6.32 -9.66
C GLY A 62 8.10 5.99 -10.93
N TYR A 63 9.36 6.40 -11.01
CA TYR A 63 10.27 6.03 -12.11
C TYR A 63 11.70 5.91 -11.61
N THR A 64 12.51 5.06 -12.28
CA THR A 64 13.84 4.69 -11.77
C THR A 64 14.87 5.82 -11.93
N TYR A 65 14.62 6.76 -12.83
CA TYR A 65 15.47 7.94 -13.06
C TYR A 65 15.10 9.14 -12.18
N CYS A 66 14.17 8.98 -11.22
CA CYS A 66 13.83 10.01 -10.27
C CYS A 66 15.03 10.28 -9.34
N PRO A 67 15.53 11.53 -9.25
CA PRO A 67 16.78 11.80 -8.53
C PRO A 67 16.62 11.84 -7.01
N ASP A 68 15.39 11.95 -6.47
CA ASP A 68 15.17 12.27 -5.05
C ASP A 68 13.94 11.59 -4.45
N VAL A 69 12.72 11.99 -4.88
CA VAL A 69 11.47 11.61 -4.19
C VAL A 69 11.21 10.11 -4.22
N CYS A 70 11.37 9.44 -5.38
CA CYS A 70 11.07 8.01 -5.50
C CYS A 70 12.00 7.13 -4.66
N PRO A 71 13.34 7.29 -4.69
CA PRO A 71 14.21 6.48 -3.84
C PRO A 71 13.96 6.73 -2.35
N THR A 72 13.68 7.97 -1.93
CA THR A 72 13.36 8.31 -0.55
C THR A 72 12.05 7.64 -0.11
N ALA A 73 10.99 7.73 -0.92
CA ALA A 73 9.71 7.08 -0.65
C ALA A 73 9.83 5.55 -0.56
N MET A 74 10.59 4.92 -1.47
CA MET A 74 10.84 3.48 -1.42
C MET A 74 11.65 3.05 -0.20
N GLN A 75 12.62 3.85 0.21
CA GLN A 75 13.37 3.61 1.44
C GLN A 75 12.44 3.62 2.66
N HIS A 76 11.61 4.65 2.84
CA HIS A 76 10.68 4.74 3.98
C HIS A 76 9.64 3.61 3.94
N LEU A 77 9.08 3.32 2.77
CA LEU A 77 8.12 2.23 2.58
C LEU A 77 8.72 0.89 3.03
N MET A 78 9.90 0.55 2.52
CA MET A 78 10.49 -0.76 2.79
C MET A 78 11.08 -0.88 4.19
N GLN A 79 11.54 0.22 4.80
CA GLN A 79 11.91 0.26 6.22
C GLN A 79 10.68 -0.03 7.11
N GLY A 80 9.55 0.63 6.85
CA GLY A 80 8.33 0.41 7.61
C GLY A 80 7.73 -0.98 7.39
N PHE A 81 7.76 -1.47 6.15
CA PHE A 81 7.35 -2.84 5.84
C PHE A 81 8.23 -3.89 6.53
N ALA A 82 9.54 -3.71 6.58
CA ALA A 82 10.47 -4.60 7.29
C ALA A 82 10.18 -4.63 8.81
N GLN A 83 9.89 -3.47 9.41
CA GLN A 83 9.49 -3.38 10.82
C GLN A 83 8.15 -4.10 11.07
N PHE A 84 7.16 -3.89 10.18
CA PHE A 84 5.88 -4.61 10.23
C PHE A 84 6.06 -6.13 10.06
N LYS A 85 6.88 -6.56 9.11
CA LYS A 85 7.20 -7.99 8.86
C LYS A 85 7.85 -8.64 10.07
N LYS A 86 8.71 -7.92 10.78
CA LYS A 86 9.35 -8.40 12.03
C LYS A 86 8.33 -8.56 13.16
N ALA A 87 7.40 -7.62 13.30
CA ALA A 87 6.37 -7.64 14.35
C ALA A 87 5.23 -8.63 14.03
N HIS A 88 4.84 -8.76 12.76
CA HIS A 88 3.67 -9.50 12.30
C HIS A 88 3.98 -10.41 11.09
N PRO A 89 4.85 -11.43 11.23
CA PRO A 89 5.35 -12.21 10.10
C PRO A 89 4.27 -12.97 9.32
N ALA A 90 3.19 -13.39 9.98
CA ALA A 90 2.07 -14.05 9.33
C ALA A 90 1.22 -13.08 8.48
N LEU A 91 0.98 -11.87 8.98
CA LEU A 91 0.25 -10.82 8.23
C LEU A 91 1.08 -10.28 7.08
N ALA A 92 2.39 -10.09 7.27
CA ALA A 92 3.27 -9.58 6.23
C ALA A 92 3.30 -10.47 4.97
N LYS A 93 3.15 -11.79 5.11
CA LYS A 93 3.01 -12.72 3.97
C LYS A 93 1.75 -12.48 3.13
N GLN A 94 0.80 -11.72 3.65
CA GLN A 94 -0.44 -11.35 2.98
C GLN A 94 -0.40 -9.96 2.35
N VAL A 95 0.73 -9.26 2.45
CA VAL A 95 0.93 -7.91 1.90
C VAL A 95 1.96 -7.96 0.79
N VAL A 96 1.67 -7.33 -0.34
CA VAL A 96 2.57 -7.22 -1.49
C VAL A 96 2.89 -5.75 -1.75
N PRO A 97 4.09 -5.28 -1.40
CA PRO A 97 4.57 -3.97 -1.81
C PRO A 97 4.88 -3.96 -3.31
N MET A 98 4.41 -2.93 -4.03
CA MET A 98 4.54 -2.79 -5.48
C MET A 98 5.05 -1.40 -5.84
N PHE A 99 6.05 -1.36 -6.70
CA PHE A 99 6.49 -0.18 -7.44
C PHE A 99 6.04 -0.32 -8.89
N ILE A 100 5.24 0.62 -9.40
CA ILE A 100 4.77 0.65 -10.79
C ILE A 100 5.42 1.85 -11.47
N THR A 101 6.11 1.63 -12.59
CA THR A 101 6.69 2.76 -13.30
C THR A 101 5.63 3.68 -13.91
N VAL A 102 5.96 4.98 -14.00
CA VAL A 102 5.24 5.97 -14.82
C VAL A 102 6.00 6.35 -16.08
N ASP A 103 7.19 5.75 -16.31
CA ASP A 103 8.09 6.07 -17.43
C ASP A 103 8.57 4.79 -18.14
N PRO A 104 7.67 4.06 -18.79
CA PRO A 104 8.00 2.79 -19.43
C PRO A 104 8.96 2.91 -20.62
N GLU A 105 9.17 4.11 -21.15
CA GLU A 105 10.14 4.35 -22.22
C GLU A 105 11.57 4.11 -21.78
N ARG A 106 11.91 4.43 -20.51
CA ARG A 106 13.24 4.25 -19.91
C ARG A 106 13.31 3.10 -18.92
N ASP A 107 12.19 2.78 -18.29
CA ASP A 107 12.11 1.79 -17.23
C ASP A 107 11.81 0.40 -17.81
N THR A 108 12.84 -0.24 -18.40
CA THR A 108 12.75 -1.64 -18.82
C THR A 108 12.51 -2.58 -17.64
N PRO A 109 12.06 -3.84 -17.85
CA PRO A 109 11.93 -4.84 -16.81
C PRO A 109 13.19 -4.98 -15.94
N GLU A 110 14.37 -5.07 -16.58
CA GLU A 110 15.67 -5.18 -15.90
C GLU A 110 15.95 -3.97 -15.02
N ARG A 111 15.69 -2.76 -15.54
CA ARG A 111 15.94 -1.51 -14.84
C ARG A 111 15.05 -1.36 -13.61
N VAL A 112 13.76 -1.66 -13.74
CA VAL A 112 12.83 -1.68 -12.60
C VAL A 112 13.25 -2.72 -11.57
N GLY A 113 13.71 -3.88 -12.02
CA GLY A 113 14.23 -4.92 -11.13
C GLY A 113 15.49 -4.51 -10.39
N GLU A 114 16.45 -3.83 -11.03
CA GLU A 114 17.64 -3.27 -10.37
C GLU A 114 17.25 -2.26 -9.31
N PHE A 115 16.35 -1.33 -9.66
CA PHE A 115 15.88 -0.30 -8.75
C PHE A 115 15.19 -0.90 -7.53
N THR A 116 14.23 -1.79 -7.69
CA THR A 116 13.44 -2.34 -6.57
C THR A 116 14.27 -3.22 -5.65
N ARG A 117 15.18 -4.06 -6.18
CA ARG A 117 16.09 -4.89 -5.39
C ARG A 117 17.06 -4.08 -4.52
N ALA A 118 17.37 -2.85 -4.90
CA ALA A 118 18.19 -1.97 -4.07
C ALA A 118 17.56 -1.65 -2.71
N PHE A 119 16.22 -1.79 -2.60
CA PHE A 119 15.50 -1.55 -1.34
C PHE A 119 15.10 -2.85 -0.65
N SER A 120 14.59 -3.84 -1.40
CA SER A 120 14.19 -5.14 -0.83
C SER A 120 13.80 -6.15 -1.91
N ASP A 121 14.06 -7.42 -1.66
CA ASP A 121 13.51 -8.53 -2.46
C ASP A 121 11.99 -8.70 -2.30
N ASP A 122 11.40 -8.11 -1.25
CA ASP A 122 9.94 -8.12 -1.06
C ASP A 122 9.22 -7.08 -1.95
N LEU A 123 9.93 -6.12 -2.58
CA LEU A 123 9.35 -5.07 -3.40
C LEU A 123 9.20 -5.54 -4.85
N LEU A 124 7.95 -5.74 -5.28
CA LEU A 124 7.63 -6.12 -6.65
C LEU A 124 7.71 -4.90 -7.58
N GLY A 125 8.64 -4.91 -8.53
CA GLY A 125 8.75 -3.90 -9.57
C GLY A 125 7.96 -4.27 -10.81
N LEU A 126 7.18 -3.33 -11.34
CA LEU A 126 6.31 -3.53 -12.50
C LEU A 126 6.50 -2.43 -13.54
N THR A 127 6.54 -2.85 -14.81
CA THR A 127 6.54 -1.99 -16.00
C THR A 127 5.62 -2.57 -17.07
N GLY A 128 5.60 -2.01 -18.27
CA GLY A 128 4.78 -2.49 -19.37
C GLY A 128 4.90 -1.61 -20.60
N THR A 129 3.95 -1.73 -21.54
CA THR A 129 3.86 -0.75 -22.63
C THR A 129 3.36 0.60 -22.10
N THR A 130 3.56 1.66 -22.87
CA THR A 130 3.05 3.01 -22.53
C THR A 130 1.54 2.97 -22.25
N GLU A 131 0.77 2.23 -23.04
CA GLU A 131 -0.68 2.11 -22.89
C GLU A 131 -1.05 1.35 -21.61
N GLN A 132 -0.34 0.28 -21.28
CA GLN A 132 -0.57 -0.51 -20.07
C GLN A 132 -0.28 0.32 -18.80
N VAL A 133 0.83 1.05 -18.80
CA VAL A 133 1.21 1.94 -17.69
C VAL A 133 0.23 3.11 -17.57
N ALA A 134 -0.17 3.73 -18.68
CA ALA A 134 -1.17 4.80 -18.69
C ALA A 134 -2.53 4.31 -18.16
N GLN A 135 -2.96 3.09 -18.52
CA GLN A 135 -4.17 2.48 -17.99
C GLN A 135 -4.09 2.28 -16.46
N ALA A 136 -2.97 1.75 -15.97
CA ALA A 136 -2.74 1.55 -14.55
C ALA A 136 -2.73 2.90 -13.80
N SER A 137 -2.00 3.90 -14.29
CA SER A 137 -1.93 5.25 -13.72
C SER A 137 -3.32 5.88 -13.63
N LYS A 138 -4.11 5.78 -14.71
CA LYS A 138 -5.49 6.31 -14.74
C LYS A 138 -6.39 5.63 -13.69
N ALA A 139 -6.29 4.30 -13.54
CA ALA A 139 -7.09 3.55 -12.57
C ALA A 139 -6.78 3.98 -11.12
N PHE A 140 -5.55 4.36 -10.84
CA PHE A 140 -5.12 4.84 -9.53
C PHE A 140 -5.14 6.38 -9.39
N LEU A 141 -5.72 7.10 -10.35
CA LEU A 141 -5.81 8.57 -10.37
C LEU A 141 -4.43 9.24 -10.27
N ILE A 142 -3.41 8.61 -10.85
CA ILE A 142 -2.06 9.16 -10.91
C ILE A 142 -1.98 10.12 -12.10
N THR A 143 -1.68 11.38 -11.83
CA THR A 143 -1.29 12.33 -12.88
C THR A 143 0.16 12.07 -13.26
N VAL A 144 0.45 12.11 -14.57
CA VAL A 144 1.80 11.92 -15.12
C VAL A 144 2.03 12.97 -16.19
N GLU A 145 3.11 13.74 -16.06
CA GLU A 145 3.50 14.77 -17.01
C GLU A 145 5.00 14.67 -17.29
N LYS A 146 5.34 14.41 -18.54
CA LYS A 146 6.73 14.35 -19.00
C LYS A 146 7.26 15.77 -19.15
N GLY A 147 8.35 16.07 -18.44
CA GLY A 147 9.02 17.36 -18.52
C GLY A 147 9.81 17.53 -19.82
N GLU A 148 10.23 18.77 -20.07
CA GLU A 148 11.08 19.10 -21.21
C GLU A 148 12.46 18.44 -21.10
N PRO A 149 13.08 18.04 -22.23
CA PRO A 149 14.44 17.53 -22.23
C PRO A 149 15.44 18.56 -21.68
N ASN A 150 16.32 18.12 -20.79
CA ASN A 150 17.44 18.94 -20.31
C ASN A 150 18.59 18.96 -21.34
N SER A 151 19.62 19.76 -21.10
CA SER A 151 20.79 19.90 -21.99
C SER A 151 21.57 18.60 -22.21
N ALA A 152 21.42 17.60 -21.36
CA ALA A 152 22.02 16.27 -21.49
C ALA A 152 21.09 15.23 -22.17
N GLY A 153 19.93 15.66 -22.68
CA GLY A 153 18.93 14.80 -23.34
C GLY A 153 18.07 13.98 -22.37
N GLY A 154 18.23 14.15 -21.05
CA GLY A 154 17.35 13.54 -20.06
C GLY A 154 16.12 14.41 -19.77
N TYR A 155 15.10 13.83 -19.15
CA TYR A 155 13.89 14.55 -18.71
C TYR A 155 13.45 14.06 -17.32
N LEU A 156 12.73 14.90 -16.61
CA LEU A 156 12.03 14.53 -15.38
C LEU A 156 10.58 14.17 -15.70
N VAL A 157 9.96 13.38 -14.85
CA VAL A 157 8.52 13.08 -14.93
C VAL A 157 7.86 13.59 -13.66
N ASN A 158 6.98 14.57 -13.80
CA ASN A 158 6.13 15.01 -12.72
C ASN A 158 4.98 14.00 -12.57
N HIS A 159 4.77 13.49 -11.36
CA HIS A 159 3.70 12.55 -11.10
C HIS A 159 3.18 12.66 -9.67
N SER A 160 2.00 12.12 -9.44
CA SER A 160 1.45 11.97 -8.08
C SER A 160 2.29 10.99 -7.27
N THR A 161 2.61 11.34 -6.02
CA THR A 161 3.56 10.61 -5.16
C THR A 161 2.91 9.83 -4.01
N GLN A 162 1.59 9.65 -4.04
CA GLN A 162 0.86 8.94 -3.01
C GLN A 162 1.15 7.43 -3.05
N GLY A 163 1.38 6.84 -1.87
CA GLY A 163 1.30 5.41 -1.68
C GLY A 163 -0.13 5.00 -1.30
N TYR A 164 -0.65 3.93 -1.87
CA TYR A 164 -1.98 3.41 -1.59
C TYR A 164 -1.90 2.05 -0.89
N LEU A 165 -2.64 1.88 0.21
CA LEU A 165 -2.93 0.56 0.76
C LEU A 165 -4.27 0.09 0.19
N MET A 166 -4.24 -1.07 -0.47
CA MET A 166 -5.40 -1.73 -1.06
C MET A 166 -5.73 -2.99 -0.28
N GLY A 167 -7.00 -3.24 -0.09
CA GLY A 167 -7.52 -4.41 0.62
C GLY A 167 -7.44 -5.70 -0.19
N ARG A 168 -7.91 -6.79 0.42
CA ARG A 168 -7.79 -8.15 -0.15
C ARG A 168 -8.60 -8.35 -1.43
N LYS A 169 -9.68 -7.58 -1.62
CA LYS A 169 -10.50 -7.58 -2.85
C LYS A 169 -10.01 -6.56 -3.87
N GLY A 170 -8.98 -5.77 -3.52
CA GLY A 170 -8.43 -4.70 -4.35
C GLY A 170 -9.11 -3.35 -4.13
N GLU A 171 -9.95 -3.22 -3.11
CA GLU A 171 -10.58 -1.99 -2.68
C GLU A 171 -9.56 -1.03 -2.03
N PRO A 172 -9.70 0.30 -2.23
CA PRO A 172 -8.84 1.26 -1.58
C PRO A 172 -9.15 1.36 -0.09
N MET A 173 -8.12 1.42 0.74
CA MET A 173 -8.26 1.48 2.19
C MET A 173 -7.70 2.78 2.78
N ALA A 174 -6.45 3.10 2.48
CA ALA A 174 -5.77 4.26 3.07
C ALA A 174 -4.63 4.74 2.18
N LEU A 175 -4.17 5.97 2.40
CA LEU A 175 -2.85 6.39 1.94
C LEU A 175 -1.79 5.84 2.88
N VAL A 176 -0.64 5.46 2.31
CA VAL A 176 0.55 5.06 3.06
C VAL A 176 1.49 6.26 3.13
N PRO A 177 1.90 6.70 4.32
CA PRO A 177 2.72 7.91 4.51
C PRO A 177 4.19 7.66 4.16
N VAL A 178 4.47 7.49 2.87
CA VAL A 178 5.82 7.20 2.32
C VAL A 178 6.74 8.41 2.34
N ASP A 179 6.21 9.61 2.54
CA ASP A 179 6.89 10.90 2.63
C ASP A 179 7.29 11.26 4.07
N ALA A 180 6.82 10.51 5.07
CA ALA A 180 7.17 10.77 6.47
C ALA A 180 8.64 10.46 6.73
N ASN A 181 9.39 11.47 7.17
CA ASN A 181 10.82 11.33 7.51
C ASN A 181 11.00 10.77 8.94
N ASP A 182 10.56 9.52 9.16
CA ASP A 182 10.55 8.85 10.46
C ASP A 182 11.07 7.41 10.40
N GLN A 183 11.89 7.11 9.40
CA GLN A 183 12.47 5.79 9.18
C GLN A 183 11.41 4.68 9.01
N GLY A 184 10.25 5.03 8.45
CA GLY A 184 9.15 4.10 8.17
C GLY A 184 8.22 3.80 9.35
N ALA A 185 8.35 4.52 10.48
CA ALA A 185 7.49 4.29 11.64
C ALA A 185 6.01 4.55 11.32
N SER A 186 5.70 5.61 10.58
CA SER A 186 4.33 5.92 10.12
C SER A 186 3.79 4.88 9.14
N VAL A 187 4.63 4.35 8.25
CA VAL A 187 4.27 3.25 7.34
C VAL A 187 3.91 2.01 8.16
N LYS A 188 4.77 1.60 9.12
CA LYS A 188 4.49 0.48 10.03
C LYS A 188 3.16 0.66 10.76
N ALA A 189 2.94 1.83 11.37
CA ALA A 189 1.71 2.12 12.12
C ALA A 189 0.46 2.06 11.22
N SER A 190 0.55 2.55 9.97
CA SER A 190 -0.52 2.43 8.98
C SER A 190 -0.85 0.97 8.67
N LEU A 191 0.16 0.12 8.48
CA LEU A 191 -0.03 -1.31 8.23
C LEU A 191 -0.64 -2.02 9.46
N GLU A 192 -0.16 -1.73 10.67
CA GLU A 192 -0.72 -2.30 11.92
C GLU A 192 -2.19 -1.91 12.11
N LYS A 193 -2.58 -0.73 11.69
CA LYS A 193 -3.96 -0.25 11.79
C LYS A 193 -4.91 -0.96 10.82
N TRP A 194 -4.47 -1.25 9.61
CA TRP A 194 -5.37 -1.62 8.51
C TRP A 194 -5.21 -3.06 8.02
N VAL A 195 -4.09 -3.72 8.28
CA VAL A 195 -3.83 -5.12 7.87
C VAL A 195 -4.20 -6.06 9.02
N SER A 196 -5.18 -6.95 8.79
CA SER A 196 -5.71 -7.85 9.83
C SER A 196 -6.12 -9.21 9.26
#